data_0783f823ef12b8fad3ae1b80218ae332
#
_entry.id   0783f823ef12b8fad3ae1b80218ae332
#
_cell.length_a   1.000
_cell.length_b   1.000
_cell.length_c   1.000
_cell.angle_alpha   90.00
_cell.angle_beta   90.00
_cell.angle_gamma   90.00
#
_symmetry.space_group_name_H-M   'P 1'
#
loop_
_entity.id
_entity.type
_entity.pdbx_description
1 polymer ?
#
loop_
_entity_poly.entity_id
_entity_poly.type
_entity_poly.pdbx_seq_one_letter_code
_entity_poly.pdbx_strand_id
1 'polypeptide(L)'
;EYFYQIRALDREPEKYEALTPAERAARIIYLNKTCYNGLFRVNSAGQFNAPWGRYKNPNIVPEDNIRAMSRYLNKSKTAIRCGDYREALKGLRKGAFVYLDPPYMPLSSSSSFTGYTASGFGQAEQIELKRQCDLLNKKGIKFLLSNSCCDFIEDLYSGYQIERVPAKRAINARADRRGAIDEVLVRNF
;
A
#
# COMPACT_ATOMS: atom_id res chain seq x y z
N GLU A 1 0.19 -27.45 -6.30
CA GLU A 1 1.60 -27.80 -6.03
C GLU A 1 2.52 -26.66 -6.50
N TYR A 2 2.51 -26.26 -7.77
CA TYR A 2 3.38 -25.22 -8.34
C TYR A 2 3.31 -23.86 -7.60
N PHE A 3 2.11 -23.41 -7.20
CA PHE A 3 1.95 -22.19 -6.42
C PHE A 3 2.81 -22.20 -5.15
N TYR A 4 2.82 -23.30 -4.42
CA TYR A 4 3.58 -23.40 -3.17
C TYR A 4 5.09 -23.51 -3.40
N GLN A 5 5.53 -24.07 -4.52
CA GLN A 5 6.94 -24.06 -4.93
C GLN A 5 7.42 -22.63 -5.19
N ILE A 6 6.67 -21.86 -5.99
CA ILE A 6 6.99 -20.44 -6.27
C ILE A 6 6.92 -19.60 -4.99
N ARG A 7 5.95 -19.89 -4.12
CA ARG A 7 5.85 -19.19 -2.83
C ARG A 7 7.05 -19.47 -1.94
N ALA A 8 7.54 -20.70 -1.91
CA ALA A 8 8.62 -21.12 -1.03
C ALA A 8 10.01 -20.57 -1.43
N LEU A 9 10.18 -20.03 -2.64
CA LEU A 9 11.48 -19.51 -3.09
C LEU A 9 12.12 -18.50 -2.15
N ASP A 10 11.35 -17.66 -1.48
CA ASP A 10 11.88 -16.68 -0.50
C ASP A 10 12.30 -17.30 0.86
N ARG A 11 12.17 -18.62 0.99
CA ARG A 11 12.63 -19.40 2.14
C ARG A 11 13.98 -20.09 1.86
N GLU A 12 14.45 -19.99 0.63
CA GLU A 12 15.69 -20.58 0.13
C GLU A 12 16.61 -19.43 -0.33
N PRO A 13 17.37 -18.79 0.60
CA PRO A 13 18.13 -17.57 0.32
C PRO A 13 19.01 -17.67 -0.93
N GLU A 14 19.76 -18.74 -1.06
CA GLU A 14 20.66 -18.95 -2.21
C GLU A 14 19.91 -18.96 -3.56
N LYS A 15 18.75 -19.66 -3.62
CA LYS A 15 17.93 -19.67 -4.82
C LYS A 15 17.26 -18.33 -5.09
N TYR A 16 16.80 -17.65 -4.02
CA TYR A 16 16.12 -16.37 -4.17
C TYR A 16 17.08 -15.26 -4.59
N GLU A 17 18.29 -15.26 -4.07
CA GLU A 17 19.34 -14.30 -4.42
C GLU A 17 19.85 -14.49 -5.85
N ALA A 18 19.85 -15.73 -6.34
CA ALA A 18 20.21 -16.05 -7.73
C ALA A 18 19.18 -15.55 -8.76
N LEU A 19 17.93 -15.25 -8.35
CA LEU A 19 16.92 -14.70 -9.24
C LEU A 19 17.27 -13.30 -9.71
N THR A 20 17.14 -13.06 -11.00
CA THR A 20 17.22 -11.72 -11.59
C THR A 20 16.10 -10.82 -11.07
N PRO A 21 16.23 -9.48 -11.13
CA PRO A 21 15.15 -8.56 -10.79
C PRO A 21 13.84 -8.84 -11.53
N ALA A 22 13.91 -9.25 -12.81
CA ALA A 22 12.73 -9.58 -13.61
C ALA A 22 12.03 -10.85 -13.09
N GLU A 23 12.79 -11.88 -12.71
CA GLU A 23 12.23 -13.11 -12.13
C GLU A 23 11.61 -12.87 -10.76
N ARG A 24 12.24 -12.05 -9.91
CA ARG A 24 11.65 -11.61 -8.63
C ARG A 24 10.34 -10.86 -8.85
N ALA A 25 10.28 -9.95 -9.82
CA ALA A 25 9.06 -9.22 -10.17
C ALA A 25 7.98 -10.17 -10.72
N ALA A 26 8.34 -11.09 -11.62
CA ALA A 26 7.43 -12.11 -12.17
C ALA A 26 6.85 -13.00 -11.06
N ARG A 27 7.68 -13.39 -10.08
CA ARG A 27 7.23 -14.15 -8.90
C ARG A 27 6.15 -13.39 -8.13
N ILE A 28 6.37 -12.11 -7.85
CA ILE A 28 5.40 -11.29 -7.11
C ILE A 28 4.09 -11.14 -7.89
N ILE A 29 4.17 -10.86 -9.21
CA ILE A 29 2.98 -10.78 -10.08
C ILE A 29 2.22 -12.12 -10.06
N TYR A 30 2.92 -13.23 -10.24
CA TYR A 30 2.32 -14.56 -10.21
C TYR A 30 1.60 -14.84 -8.88
N LEU A 31 2.29 -14.63 -7.76
CA LEU A 31 1.72 -14.85 -6.43
C LEU A 31 0.52 -13.95 -6.16
N ASN A 32 0.60 -12.67 -6.49
CA ASN A 32 -0.53 -11.74 -6.32
C ASN A 32 -1.75 -12.14 -7.17
N LYS A 33 -1.55 -12.60 -8.42
CA LYS A 33 -2.63 -13.02 -9.32
C LYS A 33 -3.24 -14.37 -8.97
N THR A 34 -2.55 -15.19 -8.21
CA THR A 34 -2.98 -16.57 -7.91
C THR A 34 -3.24 -16.86 -6.44
N CYS A 35 -2.84 -15.97 -5.52
CA CYS A 35 -3.14 -16.12 -4.09
C CYS A 35 -4.58 -15.71 -3.76
N TYR A 36 -5.03 -16.10 -2.58
CA TYR A 36 -6.37 -15.80 -2.08
C TYR A 36 -6.59 -14.27 -2.02
N ASN A 37 -7.61 -13.80 -2.75
CA ASN A 37 -8.02 -12.39 -2.87
C ASN A 37 -6.91 -11.41 -3.32
N GLY A 38 -5.85 -11.89 -3.97
CA GLY A 38 -4.75 -11.02 -4.41
C GLY A 38 -3.98 -10.36 -3.26
N LEU A 39 -4.03 -10.95 -2.05
CA LEU A 39 -3.42 -10.38 -0.85
C LEU A 39 -1.90 -10.51 -0.88
N PHE A 40 -1.20 -9.38 -0.85
CA PHE A 40 0.21 -9.39 -0.48
C PHE A 40 0.32 -9.47 1.06
N ARG A 41 0.83 -10.58 1.58
CA ARG A 41 1.03 -10.79 3.00
C ARG A 41 2.33 -11.55 3.25
N VAL A 42 3.08 -11.13 4.26
CA VAL A 42 4.31 -11.78 4.71
C VAL A 42 4.20 -12.21 6.17
N ASN A 43 5.02 -13.17 6.57
CA ASN A 43 5.20 -13.56 7.98
C ASN A 43 6.22 -12.63 8.67
N SER A 44 6.52 -12.88 9.95
CA SER A 44 7.51 -12.12 10.72
C SER A 44 8.94 -12.15 10.15
N ALA A 45 9.25 -13.16 9.34
CA ALA A 45 10.53 -13.27 8.62
C ALA A 45 10.52 -12.56 7.25
N GLY A 46 9.46 -11.80 6.91
CA GLY A 46 9.34 -11.11 5.63
C GLY A 46 8.98 -12.02 4.43
N GLN A 47 8.64 -13.29 4.68
CA GLN A 47 8.37 -14.27 3.63
C GLN A 47 6.89 -14.27 3.24
N PHE A 48 6.60 -14.35 1.94
CA PHE A 48 5.22 -14.38 1.43
C PHE A 48 4.43 -15.56 2.01
N ASN A 49 3.25 -15.30 2.61
CA ASN A 49 2.47 -16.32 3.31
C ASN A 49 0.97 -16.36 2.99
N ALA A 50 0.50 -15.64 1.96
CA ALA A 50 -0.87 -15.79 1.51
C ALA A 50 -1.11 -17.21 0.92
N PRO A 51 -2.29 -17.82 1.16
CA PRO A 51 -2.62 -19.13 0.61
C PRO A 51 -3.02 -19.04 -0.87
N TRP A 52 -3.05 -20.17 -1.55
CA TRP A 52 -3.54 -20.27 -2.93
C TRP A 52 -5.04 -19.90 -3.04
N GLY A 53 -5.40 -19.09 -4.04
CA GLY A 53 -6.75 -18.57 -4.25
C GLY A 53 -7.70 -19.51 -4.99
N ARG A 54 -7.20 -20.65 -5.53
CA ARG A 54 -7.98 -21.67 -6.24
C ARG A 54 -8.77 -21.14 -7.45
N TYR A 55 -8.27 -20.11 -8.11
CA TYR A 55 -8.89 -19.59 -9.32
C TYR A 55 -8.79 -20.60 -10.47
N LYS A 56 -9.88 -20.77 -11.23
CA LYS A 56 -9.94 -21.72 -12.36
C LYS A 56 -9.12 -21.25 -13.55
N ASN A 57 -9.12 -19.98 -13.87
CA ASN A 57 -8.40 -19.42 -15.01
C ASN A 57 -8.00 -17.96 -14.74
N PRO A 58 -7.01 -17.70 -13.85
CA PRO A 58 -6.59 -16.35 -13.56
C PRO A 58 -5.81 -15.75 -14.73
N ASN A 59 -6.10 -14.48 -15.07
CA ASN A 59 -5.26 -13.71 -15.99
C ASN A 59 -3.97 -13.30 -15.26
N ILE A 60 -2.96 -14.17 -15.30
CA ILE A 60 -1.69 -14.00 -14.58
C ILE A 60 -0.82 -12.95 -15.28
N VAL A 61 -0.77 -12.97 -16.61
CA VAL A 61 0.08 -12.09 -17.42
C VAL A 61 -0.79 -11.23 -18.31
N PRO A 62 -1.30 -10.07 -17.82
CA PRO A 62 -1.96 -9.09 -18.68
C PRO A 62 -0.90 -8.35 -19.50
N GLU A 63 -0.42 -8.98 -20.57
CA GLU A 63 0.77 -8.55 -21.32
C GLU A 63 0.67 -7.11 -21.81
N ASP A 64 -0.46 -6.73 -22.40
CA ASP A 64 -0.65 -5.38 -22.94
C ASP A 64 -0.52 -4.32 -21.86
N ASN A 65 -1.08 -4.56 -20.65
CA ASN A 65 -0.98 -3.64 -19.52
C ASN A 65 0.46 -3.55 -18.99
N ILE A 66 1.16 -4.69 -18.87
CA ILE A 66 2.55 -4.72 -18.40
C ILE A 66 3.45 -3.97 -19.38
N ARG A 67 3.29 -4.20 -20.69
CA ARG A 67 4.05 -3.50 -21.74
C ARG A 67 3.71 -2.01 -21.78
N ALA A 68 2.43 -1.64 -21.66
CA ALA A 68 2.01 -0.25 -21.62
C ALA A 68 2.61 0.48 -20.41
N MET A 69 2.56 -0.14 -19.22
CA MET A 69 3.17 0.42 -18.01
C MET A 69 4.69 0.54 -18.14
N SER A 70 5.36 -0.47 -18.69
CA SER A 70 6.80 -0.42 -18.97
C SER A 70 7.15 0.75 -19.89
N ARG A 71 6.42 0.91 -21.00
CA ARG A 71 6.63 2.05 -21.93
C ARG A 71 6.41 3.39 -21.23
N TYR A 72 5.36 3.52 -20.43
CA TYR A 72 5.07 4.74 -19.68
C TYR A 72 6.19 5.10 -18.70
N LEU A 73 6.59 4.16 -17.85
CA LEU A 73 7.62 4.37 -16.83
C LEU A 73 8.99 4.69 -17.44
N ASN A 74 9.33 4.11 -18.61
CA ASN A 74 10.61 4.38 -19.26
C ASN A 74 10.62 5.71 -20.07
N LYS A 75 9.44 6.19 -20.52
CA LYS A 75 9.33 7.45 -21.29
C LYS A 75 9.07 8.66 -20.41
N SER A 76 8.41 8.48 -19.26
CA SER A 76 8.08 9.55 -18.34
C SER A 76 9.30 9.89 -17.44
N LYS A 77 9.30 11.09 -16.88
CA LYS A 77 10.27 11.49 -15.85
C LYS A 77 9.89 10.88 -14.47
N THR A 78 9.43 9.62 -14.46
CA THR A 78 9.02 8.93 -13.25
C THR A 78 10.25 8.42 -12.49
N ALA A 79 10.35 8.74 -11.21
CA ALA A 79 11.32 8.17 -10.31
C ALA A 79 10.61 7.26 -9.30
N ILE A 80 10.96 5.98 -9.28
CA ILE A 80 10.49 5.02 -8.28
C ILE A 80 11.52 4.96 -7.17
N ARG A 81 11.08 5.14 -5.93
CA ARG A 81 11.95 5.12 -4.75
C ARG A 81 11.43 4.12 -3.73
N CYS A 82 12.34 3.51 -2.99
CA CYS A 82 12.06 2.66 -1.84
C CYS A 82 12.77 3.25 -0.63
N GLY A 83 12.04 3.45 0.47
CA GLY A 83 12.60 4.03 1.70
C GLY A 83 11.55 4.76 2.52
N ASP A 84 12.00 5.53 3.50
CA ASP A 84 11.13 6.33 4.35
C ASP A 84 10.47 7.46 3.53
N TYR A 85 9.16 7.62 3.67
CA TYR A 85 8.38 8.63 2.94
C TYR A 85 8.87 10.06 3.19
N ARG A 86 9.44 10.34 4.37
CA ARG A 86 10.00 11.65 4.70
C ARG A 86 11.14 12.05 3.77
N GLU A 87 11.91 11.08 3.27
CA GLU A 87 12.95 11.34 2.29
C GLU A 87 12.36 11.75 0.93
N ALA A 88 11.21 11.17 0.55
CA ALA A 88 10.52 11.55 -0.67
C ALA A 88 9.93 12.98 -0.61
N LEU A 89 9.63 13.48 0.60
CA LEU A 89 9.11 14.83 0.80
C LEU A 89 10.21 15.91 0.84
N LYS A 90 11.48 15.51 1.02
CA LYS A 90 12.60 16.47 1.01
C LYS A 90 12.76 17.12 -0.36
N GLY A 91 13.05 18.42 -0.37
CA GLY A 91 13.32 19.15 -1.60
C GLY A 91 12.07 19.55 -2.41
N LEU A 92 10.87 19.15 -2.00
CA LEU A 92 9.64 19.60 -2.65
C LEU A 92 9.46 21.11 -2.50
N ARG A 93 8.94 21.74 -3.57
CA ARG A 93 8.74 23.20 -3.67
C ARG A 93 7.28 23.49 -3.96
N LYS A 94 6.88 24.75 -3.74
CA LYS A 94 5.57 25.28 -4.12
C LYS A 94 5.26 24.91 -5.58
N GLY A 95 4.04 24.45 -5.83
CA GLY A 95 3.58 23.92 -7.11
C GLY A 95 3.63 22.40 -7.20
N ALA A 96 4.31 21.71 -6.28
CA ALA A 96 4.20 20.25 -6.16
C ALA A 96 2.83 19.86 -5.59
N PHE A 97 2.37 18.65 -5.98
CA PHE A 97 1.23 17.97 -5.40
C PHE A 97 1.68 16.66 -4.78
N VAL A 98 1.22 16.35 -3.57
CA VAL A 98 1.57 15.12 -2.85
C VAL A 98 0.31 14.33 -2.56
N TYR A 99 0.24 13.07 -3.03
CA TYR A 99 -0.76 12.10 -2.58
C TYR A 99 -0.13 11.18 -1.53
N LEU A 100 -0.79 11.07 -0.37
CA LEU A 100 -0.36 10.27 0.77
C LEU A 100 -1.36 9.15 1.02
N ASP A 101 -0.90 7.90 0.89
CA ASP A 101 -1.68 6.69 1.16
C ASP A 101 -0.93 5.84 2.21
N PRO A 102 -0.96 6.27 3.49
CA PRO A 102 -0.27 5.57 4.56
C PRO A 102 -0.98 4.26 4.92
N PRO A 103 -0.36 3.38 5.71
CA PRO A 103 -1.11 2.35 6.42
C PRO A 103 -2.21 3.01 7.25
N TYR A 104 -3.47 2.61 7.01
CA TYR A 104 -4.62 3.24 7.64
C TYR A 104 -4.68 2.98 9.14
N MET A 105 -5.23 3.94 9.89
CA MET A 105 -5.47 3.78 11.32
C MET A 105 -6.43 2.61 11.55
N PRO A 106 -6.08 1.60 12.38
CA PRO A 106 -6.97 0.49 12.70
C PRO A 106 -8.27 0.96 13.37
N LEU A 107 -9.42 0.49 12.88
CA LEU A 107 -10.74 0.80 13.45
C LEU A 107 -11.06 -0.01 14.71
N SER A 108 -10.28 -1.05 15.01
CA SER A 108 -10.42 -1.87 16.22
C SER A 108 -9.10 -2.51 16.58
N SER A 109 -8.91 -2.88 17.84
CA SER A 109 -7.72 -3.59 18.35
C SER A 109 -7.47 -4.94 17.65
N SER A 110 -8.51 -5.56 17.09
CA SER A 110 -8.40 -6.81 16.31
C SER A 110 -8.12 -6.59 14.82
N SER A 111 -8.19 -5.36 14.34
CA SER A 111 -7.95 -5.00 12.94
C SER A 111 -6.53 -4.47 12.68
N SER A 112 -5.59 -4.76 13.58
CA SER A 112 -4.19 -4.32 13.51
C SER A 112 -3.40 -4.95 12.36
N PHE A 113 -3.93 -4.82 11.12
CA PHE A 113 -3.22 -5.21 9.90
C PHE A 113 -2.29 -4.07 9.46
N THR A 114 -1.41 -3.65 10.37
CA THR A 114 -0.31 -2.70 10.08
C THR A 114 0.97 -3.42 9.67
N GLY A 115 0.88 -4.69 9.30
CA GLY A 115 2.00 -5.55 8.95
C GLY A 115 2.72 -5.22 7.63
N TYR A 116 2.54 -4.02 7.08
CA TYR A 116 3.34 -3.52 5.95
C TYR A 116 4.72 -3.01 6.37
N THR A 117 4.92 -2.69 7.66
CA THR A 117 6.21 -2.28 8.22
C THR A 117 6.55 -3.14 9.42
N ALA A 118 7.82 -3.48 9.61
CA ALA A 118 8.28 -4.30 10.74
C ALA A 118 7.97 -3.68 12.12
N SER A 119 7.88 -2.35 12.18
CA SER A 119 7.56 -1.57 13.39
C SER A 119 6.09 -1.16 13.51
N GLY A 120 5.24 -1.50 12.51
CA GLY A 120 3.86 -1.03 12.44
C GLY A 120 3.74 0.45 12.02
N PHE A 121 2.49 0.94 11.91
CA PHE A 121 2.16 2.34 11.64
C PHE A 121 0.98 2.70 12.54
N GLY A 122 1.29 3.11 13.77
CA GLY A 122 0.30 3.40 14.82
C GLY A 122 0.04 4.90 14.97
N GLN A 123 -0.48 5.28 16.14
CA GLN A 123 -0.83 6.68 16.43
C GLN A 123 0.37 7.63 16.35
N ALA A 124 1.55 7.20 16.83
CA ALA A 124 2.75 8.03 16.79
C ALA A 124 3.18 8.35 15.36
N GLU A 125 3.12 7.36 14.45
CA GLU A 125 3.43 7.54 13.04
C GLU A 125 2.38 8.40 12.33
N GLN A 126 1.11 8.29 12.70
CA GLN A 126 0.04 9.15 12.19
C GLN A 126 0.25 10.61 12.61
N ILE A 127 0.65 10.85 13.86
CA ILE A 127 0.98 12.20 14.37
C ILE A 127 2.19 12.78 13.62
N GLU A 128 3.23 11.97 13.39
CA GLU A 128 4.38 12.42 12.62
C GLU A 128 4.00 12.72 11.16
N LEU A 129 3.14 11.90 10.54
CA LEU A 129 2.63 12.15 9.20
C LEU A 129 1.86 13.49 9.14
N LYS A 130 1.00 13.76 10.14
CA LYS A 130 0.32 15.05 10.27
C LYS A 130 1.32 16.21 10.34
N ARG A 131 2.38 16.07 11.12
CA ARG A 131 3.45 17.08 11.19
C ARG A 131 4.08 17.32 9.82
N GLN A 132 4.30 16.28 9.00
CA GLN A 132 4.78 16.43 7.62
C GLN A 132 3.76 17.16 6.74
N CYS A 133 2.46 16.88 6.89
CA CYS A 133 1.39 17.61 6.19
C CYS A 133 1.42 19.09 6.54
N ASP A 134 1.64 19.45 7.82
CA ASP A 134 1.76 20.85 8.25
C ASP A 134 2.98 21.54 7.60
N LEU A 135 4.10 20.83 7.47
CA LEU A 135 5.27 21.35 6.79
C LEU A 135 5.03 21.57 5.29
N LEU A 136 4.31 20.65 4.62
CA LEU A 136 3.89 20.82 3.24
C LEU A 136 2.99 22.06 3.10
N ASN A 137 2.01 22.19 3.97
CA ASN A 137 1.08 23.33 3.98
C ASN A 137 1.82 24.67 4.16
N LYS A 138 2.73 24.76 5.11
CA LYS A 138 3.58 25.96 5.33
C LYS A 138 4.41 26.33 4.11
N LYS A 139 4.83 25.35 3.31
CA LYS A 139 5.57 25.57 2.06
C LYS A 139 4.66 25.89 0.86
N GLY A 140 3.33 25.93 1.04
CA GLY A 140 2.37 26.11 -0.04
C GLY A 140 2.32 24.94 -1.02
N ILE A 141 2.65 23.74 -0.56
CA ILE A 141 2.57 22.49 -1.31
C ILE A 141 1.21 21.86 -1.06
N LYS A 142 0.49 21.54 -2.11
CA LYS A 142 -0.81 20.88 -2.02
C LYS A 142 -0.64 19.41 -1.69
N PHE A 143 -1.49 18.90 -0.77
CA PHE A 143 -1.53 17.47 -0.49
C PHE A 143 -2.96 16.95 -0.44
N LEU A 144 -3.12 15.68 -0.75
CA LEU A 144 -4.30 14.85 -0.54
C LEU A 144 -3.87 13.58 0.22
N LEU A 145 -4.52 13.29 1.33
CA LEU A 145 -4.25 12.12 2.16
C LEU A 145 -5.52 11.29 2.30
N SER A 146 -5.39 9.96 2.14
CA SER A 146 -6.45 8.99 2.44
C SER A 146 -6.20 8.30 3.78
N ASN A 147 -7.26 8.01 4.55
CA ASN A 147 -7.17 7.25 5.80
C ASN A 147 -8.53 6.67 6.22
N SER A 148 -8.54 5.89 7.31
CA SER A 148 -9.77 5.42 7.94
C SER A 148 -10.59 6.60 8.47
N CYS A 149 -11.91 6.53 8.29
CA CYS A 149 -12.84 7.43 8.97
C CYS A 149 -12.97 6.98 10.45
N CYS A 150 -12.29 7.69 11.34
CA CYS A 150 -12.38 7.50 12.79
C CYS A 150 -12.05 8.79 13.53
N ASP A 151 -12.57 8.92 14.75
CA ASP A 151 -12.46 10.13 15.57
C ASP A 151 -11.01 10.62 15.68
N PHE A 152 -10.05 9.70 15.93
CA PHE A 152 -8.64 10.05 16.04
C PHE A 152 -8.08 10.74 14.78
N ILE A 153 -8.43 10.25 13.59
CA ILE A 153 -7.95 10.85 12.32
C ILE A 153 -8.67 12.16 12.05
N GLU A 154 -9.98 12.22 12.28
CA GLU A 154 -10.76 13.45 12.07
C GLU A 154 -10.33 14.57 13.02
N ASP A 155 -10.09 14.25 14.28
CA ASP A 155 -9.56 15.21 15.26
C ASP A 155 -8.15 15.68 14.89
N LEU A 156 -7.27 14.73 14.53
CA LEU A 156 -5.88 15.01 14.17
C LEU A 156 -5.78 15.97 12.97
N TYR A 157 -6.67 15.84 12.00
CA TYR A 157 -6.71 16.66 10.79
C TYR A 157 -7.80 17.72 10.77
N SER A 158 -8.42 18.06 11.91
CA SER A 158 -9.54 19.02 12.01
C SER A 158 -9.24 20.41 11.44
N GLY A 159 -7.96 20.80 11.33
CA GLY A 159 -7.53 22.06 10.69
C GLY A 159 -7.49 22.03 9.16
N TYR A 160 -7.87 20.92 8.51
CA TYR A 160 -7.89 20.72 7.07
C TYR A 160 -9.30 20.41 6.55
N GLN A 161 -9.47 20.40 5.24
CA GLN A 161 -10.71 19.93 4.65
C GLN A 161 -10.75 18.40 4.70
N ILE A 162 -11.79 17.85 5.32
CA ILE A 162 -12.02 16.40 5.44
C ILE A 162 -13.29 16.06 4.67
N GLU A 163 -13.19 15.14 3.73
CA GLU A 163 -14.30 14.60 2.96
C GLU A 163 -14.43 13.10 3.27
N ARG A 164 -15.63 12.67 3.71
CA ARG A 164 -15.94 11.25 3.92
C ARG A 164 -16.38 10.63 2.60
N VAL A 165 -15.76 9.52 2.23
CA VAL A 165 -16.07 8.79 1.01
C VAL A 165 -16.43 7.36 1.34
N PRO A 166 -17.56 6.83 0.78
CA PRO A 166 -17.91 5.44 1.00
C PRO A 166 -16.95 4.51 0.24
N ALA A 167 -16.29 3.63 0.97
CA ALA A 167 -15.40 2.61 0.40
C ALA A 167 -16.01 1.21 0.57
N LYS A 168 -15.96 0.40 -0.50
CA LYS A 168 -16.39 -0.99 -0.42
C LYS A 168 -15.21 -1.85 0.06
N ARG A 169 -15.31 -2.43 1.25
CA ARG A 169 -14.37 -3.49 1.64
C ARG A 169 -14.72 -4.80 0.90
N ALA A 170 -13.98 -5.07 -0.16
CA ALA A 170 -14.06 -6.35 -0.88
C ALA A 170 -13.50 -7.52 -0.06
N ILE A 171 -12.66 -7.27 0.94
CA ILE A 171 -11.90 -8.29 1.68
C ILE A 171 -12.17 -8.14 3.18
N ASN A 172 -12.96 -9.08 3.73
CA ASN A 172 -13.04 -9.33 5.17
C ASN A 172 -13.05 -10.84 5.39
N ALA A 173 -12.39 -11.33 6.44
CA ALA A 173 -12.37 -12.74 6.83
C ALA A 173 -13.79 -13.25 7.17
N ARG A 174 -14.68 -12.37 7.59
CA ARG A 174 -16.11 -12.66 7.85
C ARG A 174 -16.97 -12.00 6.77
N ALA A 175 -17.75 -12.82 6.06
CA ALA A 175 -18.64 -12.39 4.98
C ALA A 175 -19.73 -11.41 5.45
N ASP A 176 -20.21 -11.56 6.68
CA ASP A 176 -21.20 -10.73 7.35
C ASP A 176 -20.72 -9.32 7.73
N ARG A 177 -19.39 -9.09 7.70
CA ARG A 177 -18.74 -7.80 7.94
C ARG A 177 -18.20 -7.14 6.66
N ARG A 178 -18.67 -7.56 5.49
CA ARG A 178 -18.42 -6.92 4.20
C ARG A 178 -19.45 -5.81 4.00
N GLY A 179 -19.22 -4.65 4.59
CA GLY A 179 -20.07 -3.47 4.47
C GLY A 179 -19.33 -2.29 3.85
N ALA A 180 -20.08 -1.25 3.47
CA ALA A 180 -19.47 0.04 3.19
C ALA A 180 -18.80 0.53 4.48
N ILE A 181 -17.56 0.96 4.36
CA ILE A 181 -16.82 1.64 5.43
C ILE A 181 -16.44 2.98 4.87
N ASP A 182 -16.69 4.02 5.64
CA ASP A 182 -16.27 5.32 5.22
C ASP A 182 -14.75 5.44 5.40
N GLU A 183 -14.13 6.01 4.41
CA GLU A 183 -12.75 6.50 4.44
C GLU A 183 -12.78 8.03 4.44
N VAL A 184 -11.68 8.65 4.82
CA VAL A 184 -11.56 10.09 4.73
C VAL A 184 -10.50 10.50 3.71
N LEU A 185 -10.80 11.56 2.98
CA LEU A 185 -9.85 12.29 2.16
C LEU A 185 -9.59 13.64 2.83
N VAL A 186 -8.34 13.86 3.21
CA VAL A 186 -7.88 15.09 3.87
C VAL A 186 -7.06 15.91 2.88
N ARG A 187 -7.35 17.22 2.76
CA ARG A 187 -6.64 18.10 1.84
C ARG A 187 -6.48 19.53 2.38
N ASN A 188 -5.49 20.26 1.86
CA ASN A 188 -5.19 21.65 2.22
C ASN A 188 -5.49 22.67 1.11
N PHE A 189 -6.36 22.32 0.15
CA PHE A 189 -6.69 23.21 -0.99
C PHE A 189 -8.15 23.10 -1.38
#